data_eac053ec2d2891a49d7903a029c7ecff
#
_entry.id   eac053ec2d2891a49d7903a029c7ecff
#
_cell.length_a   1.000
_cell.length_b   1.000
_cell.length_c   1.000
_cell.angle_alpha   90.00
_cell.angle_beta   90.00
_cell.angle_gamma   90.00
#
_symmetry.space_group_name_H-M   'P 1'
#
loop_
_entity.id
_entity.type
_entity.pdbx_description
1 polymer ?
#
loop_
_entity_poly.entity_id
_entity_poly.type
_entity_poly.pdbx_seq_one_letter_code
_entity_poly.pdbx_strand_id
1 'polypeptide(L)'
;MAASKVYFSDLRTSFKENIFIKLNRLLDEAAMNDVVAERSLVAIKLHFGEMGNSAFIRPNFLRTIVDRVEGLGANPFLTDANTLYAGTRGNSVSHLHTAVLNGFAYSVVKAPVIIADGIRGASFKAVDIDQAFIRTAYIARDIAEADSLISVAHFKGHELTGFGGTIKNLGMGCASRKGKMAQHSDVSPKVKRKKCVGCGDCVRHCASKAISLKEKKASINAEKCVGCGECILICPNGAIDVSWNADIPLMQKKMAEYTLAVLKGKEKNAFFINFLTDISPACDCYGHSDAPIVHDVGIVASKDPVAIDQASADLVNQQTGATASCLKEGTKPGEDKFRAVYPNVDWTIQLDHGENIGLGSRKYELIPI
;
A
#
# COMPACT_ATOMS: atom_id res chain seq x y z
N MET A 1 -4.65 -25.98 -3.75
CA MET A 1 -5.70 -25.31 -2.97
C MET A 1 -6.95 -25.17 -3.84
N ALA A 2 -8.16 -25.10 -3.24
CA ALA A 2 -9.38 -24.77 -3.97
C ALA A 2 -9.27 -23.34 -4.53
N ALA A 3 -10.02 -23.02 -5.59
CA ALA A 3 -10.08 -21.68 -6.14
C ALA A 3 -10.73 -20.71 -5.12
N SER A 4 -10.12 -19.56 -4.91
CA SER A 4 -10.66 -18.53 -4.03
C SER A 4 -11.75 -17.72 -4.74
N LYS A 5 -12.81 -17.34 -4.03
CA LYS A 5 -13.86 -16.50 -4.59
C LYS A 5 -13.41 -15.05 -4.68
N VAL A 6 -13.59 -14.44 -5.83
CA VAL A 6 -13.36 -13.03 -6.09
C VAL A 6 -14.61 -12.44 -6.71
N TYR A 7 -15.18 -11.46 -6.05
CA TYR A 7 -16.42 -10.79 -6.45
C TYR A 7 -16.09 -9.53 -7.23
N PHE A 8 -16.80 -9.30 -8.32
CA PHE A 8 -16.55 -8.17 -9.21
C PHE A 8 -17.83 -7.40 -9.51
N SER A 9 -17.76 -6.10 -9.35
CA SER A 9 -18.81 -5.16 -9.76
C SER A 9 -18.24 -4.18 -10.79
N ASP A 10 -18.85 -4.11 -11.98
CA ASP A 10 -18.54 -3.07 -12.95
C ASP A 10 -19.04 -1.69 -12.48
N LEU A 11 -18.71 -0.62 -13.22
CA LEU A 11 -19.11 0.75 -12.90
C LEU A 11 -20.38 1.20 -13.64
N ARG A 12 -21.03 0.33 -14.39
CA ARG A 12 -22.29 0.68 -15.06
C ARG A 12 -23.39 0.87 -14.03
N THR A 13 -24.04 2.02 -14.10
CA THR A 13 -25.10 2.40 -13.16
C THR A 13 -26.38 2.75 -13.90
N SER A 14 -27.48 2.80 -13.16
CA SER A 14 -28.79 3.19 -13.66
C SER A 14 -29.47 4.15 -12.69
N PHE A 15 -30.63 4.67 -13.08
CA PHE A 15 -31.45 5.50 -12.18
C PHE A 15 -31.87 4.77 -10.89
N LYS A 16 -32.02 3.45 -10.97
CA LYS A 16 -32.43 2.62 -9.81
C LYS A 16 -31.28 2.11 -8.98
N GLU A 17 -30.06 2.08 -9.53
CA GLU A 17 -28.88 1.49 -8.89
C GLU A 17 -27.63 2.32 -9.18
N ASN A 18 -27.27 3.17 -8.24
CA ASN A 18 -26.03 3.94 -8.31
C ASN A 18 -24.82 3.12 -7.82
N ILE A 19 -23.61 3.69 -7.97
CA ILE A 19 -22.36 3.00 -7.64
C ILE A 19 -22.24 2.62 -6.15
N PHE A 20 -22.84 3.40 -5.25
CA PHE A 20 -22.80 3.10 -3.81
C PHE A 20 -23.73 1.95 -3.44
N ILE A 21 -24.87 1.79 -4.12
CA ILE A 21 -25.76 0.63 -3.99
C ILE A 21 -25.02 -0.63 -4.49
N LYS A 22 -24.33 -0.53 -5.65
CA LYS A 22 -23.52 -1.62 -6.19
C LYS A 22 -22.37 -2.01 -5.25
N LEU A 23 -21.67 -1.03 -4.68
CA LEU A 23 -20.62 -1.28 -3.70
C LEU A 23 -21.19 -2.02 -2.48
N ASN A 24 -22.31 -1.59 -1.91
CA ASN A 24 -22.93 -2.29 -0.80
C ASN A 24 -23.28 -3.74 -1.14
N ARG A 25 -23.89 -3.98 -2.32
CA ARG A 25 -24.20 -5.33 -2.79
C ARG A 25 -22.95 -6.19 -2.96
N LEU A 26 -21.86 -5.62 -3.51
CA LEU A 26 -20.56 -6.31 -3.62
C LEU A 26 -20.04 -6.73 -2.24
N LEU A 27 -20.13 -5.85 -1.24
CA LEU A 27 -19.69 -6.13 0.13
C LEU A 27 -20.56 -7.18 0.81
N ASP A 28 -21.89 -7.21 0.51
CA ASP A 28 -22.81 -8.24 0.99
C ASP A 28 -22.45 -9.62 0.42
N GLU A 29 -22.36 -9.72 -0.89
CA GLU A 29 -22.08 -10.98 -1.59
C GLU A 29 -20.69 -11.53 -1.25
N ALA A 30 -19.69 -10.64 -1.07
CA ALA A 30 -18.36 -11.03 -0.63
C ALA A 30 -18.25 -11.31 0.87
N ALA A 31 -19.37 -11.21 1.62
CA ALA A 31 -19.47 -11.49 3.04
C ALA A 31 -18.48 -10.68 3.91
N MET A 32 -18.39 -9.35 3.65
CA MET A 32 -17.54 -8.45 4.45
C MET A 32 -17.94 -8.42 5.91
N ASN A 33 -19.23 -8.58 6.22
CA ASN A 33 -19.73 -8.53 7.59
C ASN A 33 -19.09 -9.60 8.50
N ASP A 34 -18.70 -10.75 7.95
CA ASP A 34 -18.13 -11.85 8.74
C ASP A 34 -16.79 -11.52 9.39
N VAL A 35 -16.09 -10.49 8.88
CA VAL A 35 -14.76 -10.10 9.38
C VAL A 35 -14.81 -8.99 10.43
N VAL A 36 -16.00 -8.47 10.72
CA VAL A 36 -16.22 -7.34 11.64
C VAL A 36 -17.04 -7.80 12.84
N ALA A 37 -16.46 -7.79 14.02
CA ALA A 37 -17.17 -8.06 15.27
C ALA A 37 -17.72 -6.76 15.87
N GLU A 38 -18.86 -6.86 16.58
CA GLU A 38 -19.42 -5.74 17.35
C GLU A 38 -18.37 -5.19 18.35
N ARG A 39 -18.29 -3.86 18.48
CA ARG A 39 -17.36 -3.10 19.34
C ARG A 39 -15.88 -3.23 18.97
N SER A 40 -15.53 -3.96 17.90
CA SER A 40 -14.15 -4.08 17.45
C SER A 40 -13.60 -2.76 16.89
N LEU A 41 -12.29 -2.59 17.00
CA LEU A 41 -11.53 -1.54 16.30
C LEU A 41 -11.19 -2.04 14.88
N VAL A 42 -11.72 -1.38 13.86
CA VAL A 42 -11.58 -1.79 12.46
C VAL A 42 -10.66 -0.83 11.71
N ALA A 43 -9.46 -1.29 11.37
CA ALA A 43 -8.55 -0.51 10.55
C ALA A 43 -8.96 -0.60 9.07
N ILE A 44 -9.37 0.52 8.48
CA ILE A 44 -9.61 0.65 7.04
C ILE A 44 -8.32 1.22 6.43
N LYS A 45 -7.50 0.32 5.89
CA LYS A 45 -6.18 0.67 5.33
C LYS A 45 -6.29 1.05 3.87
N LEU A 46 -5.85 2.26 3.57
CA LEU A 46 -5.77 2.77 2.20
C LEU A 46 -4.52 3.63 2.02
N HIS A 47 -4.33 4.17 0.81
CA HIS A 47 -3.34 5.18 0.48
C HIS A 47 -4.05 6.52 0.29
N PHE A 48 -3.66 7.55 1.03
CA PHE A 48 -4.32 8.87 0.98
C PHE A 48 -3.91 9.74 -0.22
N GLY A 49 -2.99 9.25 -1.09
CA GLY A 49 -2.38 10.04 -2.16
C GLY A 49 -1.27 10.96 -1.65
N GLU A 50 -0.24 11.19 -2.45
CA GLU A 50 0.74 12.24 -2.21
C GLU A 50 0.15 13.58 -2.67
N MET A 51 0.59 14.72 -2.09
CA MET A 51 0.12 16.02 -2.51
C MET A 51 0.41 16.25 -3.99
N GLY A 52 -0.63 16.65 -4.75
CA GLY A 52 -0.56 16.82 -6.21
C GLY A 52 -0.93 15.59 -7.03
N ASN A 53 -1.08 14.41 -6.40
CA ASN A 53 -1.68 13.24 -7.05
C ASN A 53 -3.20 13.41 -7.10
N SER A 54 -3.84 12.92 -8.15
CA SER A 54 -5.30 12.98 -8.32
C SER A 54 -5.95 11.62 -8.63
N ALA A 55 -5.16 10.56 -8.77
CA ALA A 55 -5.64 9.23 -9.16
C ALA A 55 -6.02 8.31 -7.99
N PHE A 56 -5.79 8.74 -6.74
CA PHE A 56 -6.14 7.95 -5.55
C PHE A 56 -7.66 7.72 -5.43
N ILE A 57 -8.05 6.73 -4.64
CA ILE A 57 -9.46 6.38 -4.40
C ILE A 57 -10.24 7.60 -3.90
N ARG A 58 -11.37 7.88 -4.54
CA ARG A 58 -12.25 9.00 -4.16
C ARG A 58 -12.79 8.79 -2.73
N PRO A 59 -12.65 9.79 -1.83
CA PRO A 59 -12.99 9.65 -0.41
C PRO A 59 -14.44 9.25 -0.13
N ASN A 60 -15.38 9.59 -1.01
CA ASN A 60 -16.79 9.26 -0.86
C ASN A 60 -17.10 7.75 -0.90
N PHE A 61 -16.25 6.94 -1.54
CA PHE A 61 -16.38 5.48 -1.50
C PHE A 61 -16.08 4.94 -0.09
N LEU A 62 -15.13 5.56 0.61
CA LEU A 62 -14.73 5.13 1.95
C LEU A 62 -15.88 5.31 2.95
N ARG A 63 -16.70 6.37 2.77
CA ARG A 63 -17.86 6.59 3.63
C ARG A 63 -18.84 5.42 3.59
N THR A 64 -19.07 4.81 2.41
CA THR A 64 -19.93 3.62 2.30
C THR A 64 -19.41 2.45 3.14
N ILE A 65 -18.09 2.25 3.13
CA ILE A 65 -17.44 1.20 3.92
C ILE A 65 -17.52 1.53 5.42
N VAL A 66 -17.27 2.79 5.79
CA VAL A 66 -17.37 3.29 7.18
C VAL A 66 -18.80 3.14 7.71
N ASP A 67 -19.80 3.66 6.99
CA ASP A 67 -21.24 3.58 7.38
C ASP A 67 -21.64 2.11 7.61
N ARG A 68 -21.10 1.19 6.81
CA ARG A 68 -21.35 -0.25 6.97
C ARG A 68 -20.72 -0.83 8.25
N VAL A 69 -19.45 -0.52 8.49
CA VAL A 69 -18.75 -0.99 9.71
C VAL A 69 -19.41 -0.43 10.97
N GLU A 70 -19.80 0.85 10.99
CA GLU A 70 -20.56 1.46 12.06
C GLU A 70 -21.94 0.80 12.25
N GLY A 71 -22.61 0.47 11.14
CA GLY A 71 -23.89 -0.25 11.15
C GLY A 71 -23.82 -1.66 11.78
N LEU A 72 -22.63 -2.26 11.84
CA LEU A 72 -22.35 -3.52 12.54
C LEU A 72 -21.98 -3.29 14.03
N GLY A 73 -22.05 -2.06 14.53
CA GLY A 73 -21.71 -1.72 15.92
C GLY A 73 -20.21 -1.70 16.22
N ALA A 74 -19.36 -1.63 15.18
CA ALA A 74 -17.91 -1.56 15.32
C ALA A 74 -17.38 -0.12 15.16
N ASN A 75 -16.10 0.09 15.45
CA ASN A 75 -15.44 1.39 15.47
C ASN A 75 -14.40 1.50 14.34
N PRO A 76 -14.78 2.03 13.16
CA PRO A 76 -13.86 2.17 12.04
C PRO A 76 -12.92 3.37 12.21
N PHE A 77 -11.69 3.23 11.70
CA PHE A 77 -10.79 4.34 11.46
C PHE A 77 -10.04 4.15 10.14
N LEU A 78 -9.81 5.24 9.39
CA LEU A 78 -9.00 5.23 8.20
C LEU A 78 -7.52 5.32 8.60
N THR A 79 -6.66 4.56 7.93
CA THR A 79 -5.25 4.52 8.32
C THR A 79 -4.28 4.30 7.16
N ASP A 80 -3.08 4.80 7.35
CA ASP A 80 -1.86 4.52 6.59
C ASP A 80 -0.65 4.65 7.53
N ALA A 81 0.55 4.37 7.06
CA ALA A 81 1.80 4.60 7.78
C ALA A 81 2.72 5.55 7.01
N ASN A 82 3.56 6.28 7.73
CA ASN A 82 4.46 7.29 7.18
C ASN A 82 5.41 6.72 6.12
N THR A 83 5.79 7.57 5.16
CA THR A 83 6.68 7.19 4.07
C THR A 83 8.14 7.13 4.52
N LEU A 84 8.95 6.40 3.78
CA LEU A 84 10.40 6.35 3.95
C LEU A 84 11.12 7.45 3.17
N TYR A 85 10.53 7.89 2.04
CA TYR A 85 11.07 8.96 1.20
C TYR A 85 10.60 10.34 1.70
N ALA A 86 11.33 11.38 1.30
CA ALA A 86 10.95 12.76 1.54
C ALA A 86 9.73 13.15 0.68
N GLY A 87 8.64 13.53 1.33
CA GLY A 87 7.37 13.92 0.72
C GLY A 87 6.44 14.51 1.77
N THR A 88 5.20 14.75 1.41
CA THR A 88 4.21 15.35 2.34
C THR A 88 3.67 14.37 3.36
N ARG A 89 4.00 13.06 3.23
CA ARG A 89 3.58 11.99 4.14
C ARG A 89 4.74 11.41 4.97
N GLY A 90 5.81 12.19 5.17
CA GLY A 90 7.02 11.76 5.89
C GLY A 90 6.88 11.74 7.42
N ASN A 91 5.88 12.38 8.01
CA ASN A 91 5.54 12.37 9.43
C ASN A 91 4.02 12.51 9.60
N SER A 92 3.49 12.10 10.75
CA SER A 92 2.03 12.03 10.94
C SER A 92 1.34 13.38 10.83
N VAL A 93 1.98 14.50 11.17
CA VAL A 93 1.36 15.83 11.09
C VAL A 93 1.13 16.22 9.64
N SER A 94 2.18 16.15 8.80
CA SER A 94 2.06 16.46 7.37
C SER A 94 1.26 15.41 6.62
N HIS A 95 1.34 14.15 7.03
CA HIS A 95 0.57 13.05 6.43
C HIS A 95 -0.94 13.24 6.66
N LEU A 96 -1.34 13.54 7.90
CA LEU A 96 -2.74 13.85 8.21
C LEU A 96 -3.23 15.09 7.45
N HIS A 97 -2.40 16.14 7.38
CA HIS A 97 -2.71 17.34 6.60
C HIS A 97 -2.94 16.99 5.12
N THR A 98 -2.06 16.17 4.52
CA THR A 98 -2.22 15.69 3.14
C THR A 98 -3.51 14.88 2.96
N ALA A 99 -3.82 13.97 3.87
CA ALA A 99 -5.06 13.20 3.83
C ALA A 99 -6.30 14.10 3.84
N VAL A 100 -6.33 15.11 4.72
CA VAL A 100 -7.43 16.08 4.80
C VAL A 100 -7.57 16.89 3.52
N LEU A 101 -6.48 17.39 2.94
CA LEU A 101 -6.49 18.15 1.70
C LEU A 101 -6.89 17.30 0.49
N ASN A 102 -6.59 16.00 0.51
CA ASN A 102 -7.03 15.04 -0.51
C ASN A 102 -8.49 14.56 -0.28
N GLY A 103 -9.21 15.19 0.67
CA GLY A 103 -10.64 14.97 0.89
C GLY A 103 -10.99 13.91 1.94
N PHE A 104 -10.01 13.29 2.60
CA PHE A 104 -10.26 12.32 3.68
C PHE A 104 -10.52 13.00 5.03
N ALA A 105 -11.27 14.10 5.01
CA ALA A 105 -11.72 14.79 6.22
C ALA A 105 -12.88 14.05 6.86
N TYR A 106 -13.00 14.14 8.20
CA TYR A 106 -14.09 13.51 8.96
C TYR A 106 -15.48 13.87 8.42
N SER A 107 -15.68 15.11 7.99
CA SER A 107 -16.94 15.60 7.37
C SER A 107 -17.31 14.86 6.07
N VAL A 108 -16.36 14.23 5.40
CA VAL A 108 -16.56 13.46 4.16
C VAL A 108 -16.68 11.98 4.45
N VAL A 109 -15.71 11.41 5.21
CA VAL A 109 -15.58 9.96 5.40
C VAL A 109 -16.23 9.45 6.68
N LYS A 110 -16.62 10.32 7.61
CA LYS A 110 -17.23 10.03 8.92
C LYS A 110 -16.42 9.16 9.88
N ALA A 111 -15.16 8.92 9.63
CA ALA A 111 -14.28 8.17 10.51
C ALA A 111 -13.02 8.98 10.82
N PRO A 112 -12.39 8.79 12.00
CA PRO A 112 -11.10 9.39 12.30
C PRO A 112 -10.02 8.85 11.35
N VAL A 113 -9.02 9.70 11.06
CA VAL A 113 -7.80 9.30 10.34
C VAL A 113 -6.67 9.17 11.36
N ILE A 114 -6.06 7.99 11.42
CA ILE A 114 -4.96 7.66 12.34
C ILE A 114 -3.75 7.23 11.50
N ILE A 115 -2.61 7.90 11.68
CA ILE A 115 -1.36 7.50 11.05
C ILE A 115 -0.65 6.52 11.99
N ALA A 116 -0.67 5.24 11.62
CA ALA A 116 -0.54 4.11 12.51
C ALA A 116 0.86 3.84 13.09
N ASP A 117 1.91 4.49 12.58
CA ASP A 117 3.29 4.30 13.03
C ASP A 117 3.83 5.47 13.86
N GLY A 118 2.92 6.31 14.40
CA GLY A 118 3.22 7.43 15.28
C GLY A 118 3.88 8.61 14.56
N ILE A 119 4.10 9.71 15.30
CA ILE A 119 4.47 11.04 14.76
C ILE A 119 5.64 10.96 13.77
N ARG A 120 6.66 10.15 14.07
CA ARG A 120 7.89 10.02 13.27
C ARG A 120 8.05 8.65 12.59
N GLY A 121 7.01 7.85 12.52
CA GLY A 121 7.06 6.52 11.88
C GLY A 121 7.87 5.48 12.67
N ALA A 122 8.05 5.68 13.98
CA ALA A 122 8.86 4.84 14.86
C ALA A 122 8.03 3.91 15.77
N SER A 123 6.69 4.06 15.78
CA SER A 123 5.80 3.20 16.55
C SER A 123 5.46 1.94 15.75
N PHE A 124 5.87 0.78 16.26
CA PHE A 124 5.63 -0.49 15.61
C PHE A 124 5.43 -1.63 16.61
N LYS A 125 4.83 -2.72 16.12
CA LYS A 125 4.84 -4.04 16.74
C LYS A 125 5.76 -4.94 15.92
N ALA A 126 6.68 -5.61 16.59
CA ALA A 126 7.50 -6.67 15.99
C ALA A 126 6.65 -7.94 15.88
N VAL A 127 6.60 -8.53 14.71
CA VAL A 127 5.84 -9.76 14.41
C VAL A 127 6.80 -10.78 13.81
N ASP A 128 7.04 -11.87 14.53
CA ASP A 128 7.88 -12.95 14.05
C ASP A 128 7.08 -13.84 13.09
N ILE A 129 7.61 -14.06 11.89
CA ILE A 129 6.99 -14.90 10.86
C ILE A 129 7.91 -16.02 10.38
N ASP A 130 9.21 -15.92 10.67
CA ASP A 130 10.25 -16.91 10.36
C ASP A 130 10.22 -17.38 8.89
N GLN A 131 10.06 -16.42 7.98
CA GLN A 131 10.08 -16.68 6.55
C GLN A 131 11.51 -16.58 5.99
N ALA A 132 11.67 -16.96 4.73
CA ALA A 132 12.97 -17.07 4.07
C ALA A 132 13.77 -15.77 4.03
N PHE A 133 13.10 -14.62 3.90
CA PHE A 133 13.73 -13.31 3.77
C PHE A 133 13.47 -12.39 4.96
N ILE A 134 12.38 -12.62 5.70
CA ILE A 134 11.98 -11.81 6.87
C ILE A 134 11.71 -12.76 8.05
N ARG A 135 12.52 -12.67 9.07
CA ARG A 135 12.26 -13.38 10.34
C ARG A 135 11.28 -12.60 11.21
N THR A 136 11.53 -11.31 11.36
CA THR A 136 10.70 -10.39 12.16
C THR A 136 10.30 -9.19 11.31
N ALA A 137 9.00 -8.98 11.14
CA ALA A 137 8.44 -7.80 10.48
C ALA A 137 8.10 -6.71 11.49
N TYR A 138 8.24 -5.44 11.09
CA TYR A 138 7.95 -4.26 11.92
C TYR A 138 6.70 -3.56 11.39
N ILE A 139 5.54 -3.94 11.91
CA ILE A 139 4.23 -3.46 11.47
C ILE A 139 3.86 -2.20 12.25
N ALA A 140 3.27 -1.20 11.59
CA ALA A 140 2.73 0.00 12.22
C ALA A 140 1.78 -0.40 13.38
N ARG A 141 2.02 0.18 14.56
CA ARG A 141 1.43 -0.31 15.82
C ARG A 141 -0.09 -0.35 15.79
N ASP A 142 -0.74 0.74 15.39
CA ASP A 142 -2.20 0.83 15.49
C ASP A 142 -2.91 -0.13 14.50
N ILE A 143 -2.27 -0.45 13.35
CA ILE A 143 -2.75 -1.50 12.44
C ILE A 143 -2.57 -2.89 13.05
N ALA A 144 -1.42 -3.13 13.70
CA ALA A 144 -1.15 -4.43 14.32
C ALA A 144 -2.06 -4.72 15.53
N GLU A 145 -2.53 -3.66 16.22
CA GLU A 145 -3.40 -3.73 17.40
C GLU A 145 -4.89 -3.67 17.07
N ALA A 146 -5.28 -3.29 15.85
CA ALA A 146 -6.68 -3.36 15.41
C ALA A 146 -7.20 -4.80 15.41
N ASP A 147 -8.50 -4.98 15.74
CA ASP A 147 -9.14 -6.28 15.80
C ASP A 147 -9.44 -6.85 14.41
N SER A 148 -9.83 -5.96 13.47
CA SER A 148 -10.12 -6.30 12.08
C SER A 148 -9.41 -5.35 11.12
N LEU A 149 -9.15 -5.82 9.89
CA LEU A 149 -8.45 -5.07 8.86
C LEU A 149 -9.20 -5.14 7.53
N ILE A 150 -9.62 -4.00 7.03
CA ILE A 150 -10.17 -3.86 5.69
C ILE A 150 -9.14 -3.13 4.83
N SER A 151 -8.54 -3.83 3.86
CA SER A 151 -7.64 -3.22 2.88
C SER A 151 -8.46 -2.64 1.73
N VAL A 152 -8.32 -1.35 1.50
CA VAL A 152 -8.93 -0.66 0.35
C VAL A 152 -7.80 -0.14 -0.53
N ALA A 153 -7.49 -0.88 -1.58
CA ALA A 153 -6.37 -0.57 -2.45
C ALA A 153 -6.83 0.10 -3.75
N HIS A 154 -6.16 1.15 -4.14
CA HIS A 154 -6.17 1.64 -5.51
C HIS A 154 -5.26 0.73 -6.34
N PHE A 155 -5.81 0.08 -7.35
CA PHE A 155 -5.05 -0.82 -8.23
C PHE A 155 -4.49 -0.04 -9.42
N LYS A 156 -3.17 0.02 -9.57
CA LYS A 156 -2.47 0.85 -10.56
C LYS A 156 -1.09 0.30 -10.88
N GLY A 157 -0.44 0.88 -11.90
CA GLY A 157 0.96 0.59 -12.23
C GLY A 157 1.93 0.94 -11.09
N HIS A 158 3.12 0.31 -11.14
CA HIS A 158 4.19 0.56 -10.18
C HIS A 158 5.56 0.12 -10.72
N GLU A 159 6.55 0.99 -10.62
CA GLU A 159 7.88 0.84 -11.21
C GLU A 159 8.73 -0.31 -10.65
N LEU A 160 8.44 -0.78 -9.43
CA LEU A 160 9.21 -1.87 -8.79
C LEU A 160 8.39 -3.18 -8.65
N THR A 161 7.08 -3.11 -8.79
CA THR A 161 6.21 -4.28 -8.58
C THR A 161 5.31 -4.58 -9.80
N GLY A 162 5.46 -3.82 -10.88
CA GLY A 162 4.60 -3.87 -12.07
C GLY A 162 3.26 -3.21 -11.81
N PHE A 163 2.55 -3.68 -10.78
CA PHE A 163 1.35 -3.05 -10.24
C PHE A 163 1.40 -2.95 -8.71
N GLY A 164 0.56 -2.09 -8.15
CA GLY A 164 0.28 -2.02 -6.73
C GLY A 164 -1.18 -2.32 -6.45
N GLY A 165 -1.47 -3.36 -5.69
CA GLY A 165 -2.77 -3.81 -5.24
C GLY A 165 -2.82 -4.05 -3.74
N THR A 166 -3.59 -5.04 -3.30
CA THR A 166 -3.75 -5.44 -1.90
C THR A 166 -2.43 -5.85 -1.25
N ILE A 167 -1.60 -6.70 -1.90
CA ILE A 167 -0.31 -7.13 -1.34
C ILE A 167 0.59 -5.93 -1.07
N LYS A 168 0.66 -4.98 -2.00
CA LYS A 168 1.45 -3.76 -1.79
C LYS A 168 0.85 -2.84 -0.72
N ASN A 169 -0.48 -2.66 -0.72
CA ASN A 169 -1.18 -1.84 0.26
C ASN A 169 -0.96 -2.35 1.70
N LEU A 170 -0.86 -3.66 1.88
CA LEU A 170 -0.58 -4.29 3.16
C LEU A 170 0.93 -4.39 3.42
N GLY A 171 1.69 -5.07 2.59
CA GLY A 171 3.09 -5.40 2.84
C GLY A 171 3.98 -4.16 2.99
N MET A 172 3.87 -3.22 2.05
CA MET A 172 4.60 -1.95 2.13
C MET A 172 3.85 -0.92 2.97
N GLY A 173 2.53 -0.79 2.75
CA GLY A 173 1.73 0.27 3.35
C GLY A 173 1.57 0.13 4.86
N CYS A 174 1.39 -1.07 5.41
CA CYS A 174 1.25 -1.31 6.86
C CYS A 174 2.58 -1.42 7.61
N ALA A 175 3.71 -1.47 6.91
CA ALA A 175 5.02 -1.47 7.55
C ALA A 175 5.33 -0.09 8.17
N SER A 176 5.90 -0.06 9.38
CA SER A 176 6.52 1.14 9.91
C SER A 176 7.71 1.57 9.04
N ARG A 177 8.27 2.75 9.27
CA ARG A 177 9.47 3.19 8.51
C ARG A 177 10.65 2.22 8.63
N LYS A 178 10.85 1.61 9.80
CA LYS A 178 11.84 0.54 10.00
C LYS A 178 11.51 -0.68 9.12
N GLY A 179 10.24 -1.07 9.06
CA GLY A 179 9.77 -2.16 8.21
C GLY A 179 9.90 -1.89 6.72
N LYS A 180 9.57 -0.66 6.28
CA LYS A 180 9.79 -0.23 4.89
C LYS A 180 11.28 -0.27 4.50
N MET A 181 12.17 0.17 5.42
CA MET A 181 13.61 0.08 5.18
C MET A 181 14.08 -1.37 5.01
N ALA A 182 13.62 -2.29 5.85
CA ALA A 182 13.98 -3.72 5.77
C ALA A 182 13.53 -4.37 4.45
N GLN A 183 12.45 -3.90 3.85
CA GLN A 183 11.98 -4.37 2.55
C GLN A 183 12.81 -3.82 1.39
N HIS A 184 13.22 -2.54 1.46
CA HIS A 184 13.92 -1.86 0.36
C HIS A 184 15.44 -2.04 0.38
N SER A 185 16.02 -2.34 1.53
CA SER A 185 17.48 -2.40 1.66
C SER A 185 17.90 -3.32 2.79
N ASP A 186 18.90 -4.14 2.51
CA ASP A 186 19.62 -4.92 3.53
C ASP A 186 20.78 -4.11 4.12
N VAL A 187 20.98 -2.88 3.67
CA VAL A 187 22.07 -1.99 4.07
C VAL A 187 21.55 -0.65 4.58
N SER A 188 22.36 0.01 5.41
CA SER A 188 22.07 1.36 5.90
C SER A 188 21.92 2.38 4.76
N PRO A 189 21.20 3.49 4.98
CA PRO A 189 21.12 4.57 4.00
C PRO A 189 22.49 5.06 3.56
N LYS A 190 22.62 5.50 2.30
CA LYS A 190 23.86 6.01 1.74
C LYS A 190 23.88 7.54 1.72
N VAL A 191 25.08 8.11 1.99
CA VAL A 191 25.31 9.55 1.90
C VAL A 191 25.87 9.90 0.53
N LYS A 192 25.13 10.72 -0.24
CA LYS A 192 25.59 11.35 -1.49
C LYS A 192 26.56 12.48 -1.14
N ARG A 193 27.84 12.19 -1.01
CA ARG A 193 28.88 13.13 -0.55
C ARG A 193 28.86 14.48 -1.29
N LYS A 194 28.55 14.48 -2.59
CA LYS A 194 28.44 15.70 -3.42
C LYS A 194 27.33 16.64 -2.93
N LYS A 195 26.20 16.10 -2.46
CA LYS A 195 25.06 16.87 -1.94
C LYS A 195 25.17 17.21 -0.45
N CYS A 196 25.99 16.48 0.30
CA CYS A 196 26.13 16.71 1.73
C CYS A 196 26.94 17.99 2.02
N VAL A 197 26.38 18.91 2.77
CA VAL A 197 27.03 20.16 3.18
C VAL A 197 27.57 20.12 4.61
N GLY A 198 27.40 18.99 5.34
CA GLY A 198 27.91 18.81 6.68
C GLY A 198 27.16 19.58 7.76
N CYS A 199 25.89 19.91 7.56
CA CYS A 199 25.05 20.66 8.52
C CYS A 199 24.86 19.97 9.87
N GLY A 200 25.01 18.65 9.95
CA GLY A 200 24.90 17.87 11.18
C GLY A 200 23.47 17.52 11.59
N ASP A 201 22.42 17.90 10.82
CA ASP A 201 21.03 17.61 11.17
C ASP A 201 20.79 16.10 11.35
N CYS A 202 21.26 15.29 10.44
CA CYS A 202 21.16 13.82 10.52
C CYS A 202 21.88 13.24 11.76
N VAL A 203 22.96 13.88 12.23
CA VAL A 203 23.67 13.46 13.45
C VAL A 203 22.81 13.75 14.68
N ARG A 204 22.23 14.96 14.77
CA ARG A 204 21.40 15.38 15.90
C ARG A 204 20.14 14.53 16.06
N HIS A 205 19.56 14.08 14.96
CA HIS A 205 18.31 13.32 14.95
C HIS A 205 18.49 11.79 14.92
N CYS A 206 19.73 11.30 14.89
CA CYS A 206 20.00 9.86 14.90
C CYS A 206 19.87 9.29 16.32
N ALA A 207 18.72 8.68 16.64
CA ALA A 207 18.47 8.07 17.96
C ALA A 207 19.48 6.96 18.32
N SER A 208 19.98 6.20 17.34
CA SER A 208 20.97 5.15 17.53
C SER A 208 22.42 5.66 17.54
N LYS A 209 22.63 6.98 17.36
CA LYS A 209 23.97 7.61 17.26
C LYS A 209 24.87 6.93 16.20
N ALA A 210 24.27 6.44 15.14
CA ALA A 210 24.96 5.77 14.05
C ALA A 210 25.63 6.72 13.05
N ILE A 211 25.40 8.05 13.16
CA ILE A 211 25.89 9.02 12.18
C ILE A 211 26.89 9.98 12.84
N SER A 212 28.00 10.20 12.16
CA SER A 212 29.04 11.16 12.55
C SER A 212 29.43 12.04 11.35
N LEU A 213 30.09 13.16 11.61
CA LEU A 213 30.71 13.96 10.56
C LEU A 213 32.18 13.57 10.43
N LYS A 214 32.58 13.17 9.22
CA LYS A 214 33.98 12.94 8.81
C LYS A 214 34.29 13.88 7.67
N GLU A 215 35.33 14.68 7.77
CA GLU A 215 35.74 15.65 6.73
C GLU A 215 34.55 16.57 6.30
N LYS A 216 33.82 17.07 7.26
CA LYS A 216 32.60 17.90 7.02
C LYS A 216 31.51 17.20 6.17
N LYS A 217 31.48 15.88 6.13
CA LYS A 217 30.45 15.08 5.47
C LYS A 217 29.90 14.05 6.43
N ALA A 218 28.60 13.74 6.31
CA ALA A 218 27.98 12.69 7.10
C ALA A 218 28.55 11.31 6.72
N SER A 219 28.74 10.47 7.73
CA SER A 219 29.15 9.07 7.61
C SER A 219 28.27 8.23 8.49
N ILE A 220 27.67 7.18 7.95
CA ILE A 220 26.75 6.27 8.65
C ILE A 220 27.49 4.97 8.98
N ASN A 221 27.48 4.59 10.25
CA ASN A 221 27.95 3.29 10.71
C ASN A 221 26.82 2.27 10.56
N ALA A 222 26.99 1.30 9.65
CA ALA A 222 25.99 0.30 9.33
C ALA A 222 25.64 -0.62 10.52
N GLU A 223 26.62 -0.96 11.36
CA GLU A 223 26.44 -1.84 12.52
C GLU A 223 25.56 -1.18 13.62
N LYS A 224 25.64 0.16 13.76
CA LYS A 224 24.82 0.92 14.70
C LYS A 224 23.48 1.37 14.12
N CYS A 225 23.34 1.32 12.79
CA CYS A 225 22.16 1.80 12.10
C CYS A 225 20.99 0.83 12.29
N VAL A 226 19.89 1.32 12.88
CA VAL A 226 18.66 0.54 13.10
C VAL A 226 17.65 0.65 11.95
N GLY A 227 18.00 1.30 10.84
CA GLY A 227 17.16 1.41 9.65
C GLY A 227 15.89 2.24 9.80
N CYS A 228 15.83 3.20 10.74
CA CYS A 228 14.61 4.00 10.96
C CYS A 228 14.33 5.05 9.86
N GLY A 229 15.30 5.34 8.97
CA GLY A 229 15.16 6.29 7.87
C GLY A 229 15.01 7.76 8.25
N GLU A 230 15.08 8.16 9.55
CA GLU A 230 14.91 9.55 9.98
C GLU A 230 15.89 10.50 9.30
N CYS A 231 17.14 10.06 9.12
CA CYS A 231 18.18 10.87 8.48
C CYS A 231 17.87 11.21 7.01
N ILE A 232 17.04 10.44 6.33
CA ILE A 232 16.60 10.71 4.95
C ILE A 232 15.67 11.92 4.94
N LEU A 233 14.69 11.92 5.85
CA LEU A 233 13.65 12.96 5.91
C LEU A 233 14.19 14.29 6.42
N ILE A 234 15.10 14.25 7.40
CA ILE A 234 15.63 15.46 8.04
C ILE A 234 16.71 16.14 7.20
N CYS A 235 17.22 15.51 6.15
CA CYS A 235 18.28 16.07 5.32
C CYS A 235 17.75 17.17 4.38
N PRO A 236 18.04 18.48 4.62
CA PRO A 236 17.49 19.56 3.82
C PRO A 236 18.02 19.58 2.37
N ASN A 237 19.16 18.90 2.13
CA ASN A 237 19.78 18.83 0.82
C ASN A 237 19.50 17.51 0.08
N GLY A 238 18.65 16.61 0.61
CA GLY A 238 18.42 15.30 0.02
C GLY A 238 19.72 14.51 -0.19
N ALA A 239 20.69 14.69 0.71
CA ALA A 239 22.01 14.06 0.60
C ALA A 239 22.05 12.65 1.18
N ILE A 240 21.02 12.21 1.87
CA ILE A 240 20.91 10.84 2.40
C ILE A 240 19.73 10.17 1.72
N ASP A 241 19.95 8.97 1.22
CA ASP A 241 18.95 8.26 0.45
C ASP A 241 19.00 6.76 0.76
N VAL A 242 17.88 6.08 0.52
CA VAL A 242 17.85 4.62 0.51
C VAL A 242 18.74 4.14 -0.62
N SER A 243 19.46 3.05 -0.40
CA SER A 243 20.09 2.34 -1.49
C SER A 243 19.01 1.58 -2.26
N TRP A 244 18.37 2.23 -3.23
CA TRP A 244 17.34 1.65 -4.09
C TRP A 244 17.86 0.54 -5.03
N ASN A 245 19.07 0.03 -4.75
CA ASN A 245 19.66 -1.10 -5.44
C ASN A 245 19.10 -2.44 -4.93
N ALA A 246 17.94 -2.42 -4.29
CA ALA A 246 17.26 -3.66 -3.93
C ALA A 246 17.04 -4.48 -5.20
N ASP A 247 17.40 -5.73 -5.16
CA ASP A 247 16.95 -6.73 -6.12
C ASP A 247 15.41 -6.68 -6.15
N ILE A 248 14.86 -6.22 -7.27
CA ILE A 248 13.40 -6.04 -7.45
C ILE A 248 12.65 -7.34 -7.10
N PRO A 249 13.04 -8.52 -7.60
CA PRO A 249 12.49 -9.80 -7.20
C PRO A 249 12.50 -10.03 -5.68
N LEU A 250 13.61 -9.74 -5.02
CA LEU A 250 13.73 -9.92 -3.57
C LEU A 250 12.82 -8.97 -2.79
N MET A 251 12.71 -7.70 -3.22
CA MET A 251 11.82 -6.72 -2.60
C MET A 251 10.35 -7.16 -2.72
N GLN A 252 9.93 -7.69 -3.87
CA GLN A 252 8.57 -8.22 -4.06
C GLN A 252 8.29 -9.41 -3.13
N LYS A 253 9.25 -10.32 -2.95
CA LYS A 253 9.13 -11.45 -2.01
C LYS A 253 9.03 -10.97 -0.57
N LYS A 254 9.90 -10.05 -0.14
CA LYS A 254 9.84 -9.44 1.19
C LYS A 254 8.50 -8.75 1.44
N MET A 255 7.93 -8.09 0.43
CA MET A 255 6.62 -7.43 0.51
C MET A 255 5.49 -8.44 0.75
N ALA A 256 5.51 -9.60 0.08
CA ALA A 256 4.56 -10.68 0.32
C ALA A 256 4.70 -11.26 1.74
N GLU A 257 5.92 -11.45 2.22
CA GLU A 257 6.18 -11.89 3.60
C GLU A 257 5.71 -10.87 4.65
N TYR A 258 5.87 -9.56 4.37
CA TYR A 258 5.30 -8.51 5.22
C TYR A 258 3.77 -8.53 5.22
N THR A 259 3.13 -8.86 4.09
CA THR A 259 1.67 -9.04 4.04
C THR A 259 1.22 -10.18 4.95
N LEU A 260 1.96 -11.30 4.94
CA LEU A 260 1.71 -12.41 5.86
C LEU A 260 1.82 -11.95 7.33
N ALA A 261 2.84 -11.15 7.66
CA ALA A 261 3.02 -10.60 9.01
C ALA A 261 1.87 -9.67 9.45
N VAL A 262 1.36 -8.84 8.53
CA VAL A 262 0.21 -7.95 8.79
C VAL A 262 -1.04 -8.74 9.10
N LEU A 263 -1.25 -9.86 8.40
CA LEU A 263 -2.43 -10.71 8.54
C LEU A 263 -2.33 -11.72 9.68
N LYS A 264 -1.14 -11.93 10.26
CA LYS A 264 -0.94 -12.88 11.36
C LYS A 264 -1.83 -12.55 12.56
N GLY A 265 -2.71 -13.48 12.89
CA GLY A 265 -3.74 -13.33 13.94
C GLY A 265 -5.00 -12.57 13.48
N LYS A 266 -5.06 -12.17 12.20
CA LYS A 266 -6.23 -11.54 11.57
C LYS A 266 -6.72 -12.31 10.33
N GLU A 267 -6.31 -13.57 10.16
CA GLU A 267 -6.59 -14.36 8.96
C GLU A 267 -8.10 -14.49 8.68
N LYS A 268 -8.91 -14.48 9.74
CA LYS A 268 -10.39 -14.53 9.67
C LYS A 268 -11.05 -13.15 9.78
N ASN A 269 -10.30 -12.13 10.14
CA ASN A 269 -10.78 -10.77 10.42
C ASN A 269 -10.19 -9.76 9.42
N ALA A 270 -9.83 -10.21 8.21
CA ALA A 270 -9.33 -9.37 7.15
C ALA A 270 -10.19 -9.48 5.89
N PHE A 271 -10.37 -8.35 5.21
CA PHE A 271 -11.13 -8.23 3.97
C PHE A 271 -10.42 -7.30 2.99
N PHE A 272 -10.51 -7.60 1.70
CA PHE A 272 -9.75 -6.90 0.68
C PHE A 272 -10.67 -6.35 -0.42
N ILE A 273 -10.44 -5.10 -0.80
CA ILE A 273 -11.15 -4.38 -1.85
C ILE A 273 -10.12 -3.70 -2.75
N ASN A 274 -10.14 -3.98 -4.03
CA ASN A 274 -9.34 -3.26 -5.03
C ASN A 274 -10.26 -2.40 -5.91
N PHE A 275 -9.96 -1.11 -5.99
CA PHE A 275 -10.59 -0.18 -6.92
C PHE A 275 -9.78 -0.15 -8.20
N LEU A 276 -10.38 -0.61 -9.30
CA LEU A 276 -9.82 -0.63 -10.64
C LEU A 276 -10.32 0.61 -11.40
N THR A 277 -10.04 1.77 -10.85
CA THR A 277 -10.45 3.10 -11.37
C THR A 277 -9.23 4.00 -11.43
N ASP A 278 -9.20 4.94 -12.36
CA ASP A 278 -8.06 5.85 -12.56
C ASP A 278 -6.70 5.10 -12.59
N ILE A 279 -6.63 3.99 -13.34
CA ILE A 279 -5.48 3.05 -13.34
C ILE A 279 -4.26 3.74 -13.95
N SER A 280 -3.61 4.59 -13.15
CA SER A 280 -2.43 5.35 -13.53
C SER A 280 -1.22 4.41 -13.74
N PRO A 281 -0.26 4.79 -14.62
CA PRO A 281 0.96 4.00 -14.80
C PRO A 281 1.86 4.00 -13.56
N ALA A 282 1.80 5.05 -12.73
CA ALA A 282 2.68 5.23 -11.58
C ALA A 282 1.92 5.14 -10.25
N CYS A 283 2.69 5.00 -9.17
CA CYS A 283 2.19 4.89 -7.80
C CYS A 283 1.60 6.21 -7.29
N ASP A 284 0.54 6.15 -6.46
CA ASP A 284 -0.02 7.30 -5.72
C ASP A 284 0.98 7.96 -4.76
N CYS A 285 2.15 7.39 -4.60
CA CYS A 285 3.25 7.95 -3.82
C CYS A 285 4.03 9.07 -4.54
N TYR A 286 3.74 9.32 -5.80
CA TYR A 286 4.25 10.50 -6.52
C TYR A 286 3.25 11.66 -6.43
N GLY A 287 3.77 12.89 -6.36
CA GLY A 287 2.98 14.12 -6.37
C GLY A 287 2.41 14.49 -7.75
N HIS A 288 2.24 13.51 -8.62
CA HIS A 288 1.61 13.63 -9.93
C HIS A 288 0.98 12.29 -10.32
N SER A 289 0.03 12.31 -11.20
CA SER A 289 -0.51 11.14 -11.89
C SER A 289 -0.59 11.42 -13.38
N ASP A 290 -0.19 10.45 -14.19
CA ASP A 290 -0.39 10.49 -15.63
C ASP A 290 -1.74 9.88 -15.99
N ALA A 291 -2.16 10.04 -17.25
CA ALA A 291 -3.40 9.49 -17.76
C ALA A 291 -3.51 7.98 -17.52
N PRO A 292 -4.71 7.46 -17.18
CA PRO A 292 -4.92 6.03 -16.98
C PRO A 292 -4.53 5.21 -18.21
N ILE A 293 -3.92 4.04 -17.99
CA ILE A 293 -3.47 3.13 -19.06
C ILE A 293 -4.62 2.35 -19.71
N VAL A 294 -5.75 2.22 -19.00
CA VAL A 294 -7.02 1.67 -19.48
C VAL A 294 -8.17 2.47 -18.88
N HIS A 295 -9.37 2.34 -19.43
CA HIS A 295 -10.58 2.88 -18.80
C HIS A 295 -10.86 2.26 -17.45
N ASP A 296 -11.62 2.95 -16.60
CA ASP A 296 -12.11 2.43 -15.35
C ASP A 296 -12.83 1.09 -15.57
N VAL A 297 -12.49 0.09 -14.76
CA VAL A 297 -12.97 -1.29 -14.92
C VAL A 297 -14.07 -1.62 -13.92
N GLY A 298 -13.83 -1.38 -12.62
CA GLY A 298 -14.76 -1.75 -11.58
C GLY A 298 -14.16 -1.82 -10.18
N ILE A 299 -14.85 -2.55 -9.33
CA ILE A 299 -14.45 -2.80 -7.94
C ILE A 299 -14.42 -4.31 -7.71
N VAL A 300 -13.37 -4.79 -7.08
CA VAL A 300 -13.16 -6.21 -6.77
C VAL A 300 -13.10 -6.40 -5.26
N ALA A 301 -13.68 -7.48 -4.75
CA ALA A 301 -13.65 -7.82 -3.33
C ALA A 301 -13.36 -9.31 -3.10
N SER A 302 -12.57 -9.64 -2.08
CA SER A 302 -12.23 -11.01 -1.70
C SER A 302 -11.77 -11.12 -0.25
N LYS A 303 -11.73 -12.33 0.29
CA LYS A 303 -11.04 -12.68 1.55
C LYS A 303 -9.63 -13.27 1.30
N ASP A 304 -9.17 -13.32 0.05
CA ASP A 304 -7.85 -13.83 -0.35
C ASP A 304 -7.04 -12.71 -1.03
N PRO A 305 -5.91 -12.27 -0.43
CA PRO A 305 -5.13 -11.14 -0.94
C PRO A 305 -4.35 -11.44 -2.21
N VAL A 306 -4.04 -12.72 -2.50
CA VAL A 306 -3.36 -13.15 -3.72
C VAL A 306 -4.36 -13.25 -4.88
N ALA A 307 -5.52 -13.87 -4.61
CA ALA A 307 -6.58 -14.04 -5.60
C ALA A 307 -7.12 -12.70 -6.10
N ILE A 308 -7.34 -11.75 -5.19
CA ILE A 308 -7.85 -10.42 -5.58
C ILE A 308 -6.88 -9.66 -6.46
N ASP A 309 -5.57 -9.71 -6.17
CA ASP A 309 -4.56 -9.03 -6.98
C ASP A 309 -4.38 -9.72 -8.33
N GLN A 310 -4.43 -11.07 -8.39
CA GLN A 310 -4.43 -11.80 -9.65
C GLN A 310 -5.64 -11.44 -10.51
N ALA A 311 -6.84 -11.51 -9.96
CA ALA A 311 -8.07 -11.16 -10.67
C ALA A 311 -8.08 -9.70 -11.16
N SER A 312 -7.56 -8.79 -10.34
CA SER A 312 -7.42 -7.37 -10.69
C SER A 312 -6.49 -7.19 -11.90
N ALA A 313 -5.33 -7.85 -11.91
CA ALA A 313 -4.39 -7.81 -13.03
C ALA A 313 -5.00 -8.38 -14.31
N ASP A 314 -5.71 -9.51 -14.21
CA ASP A 314 -6.38 -10.15 -15.36
C ASP A 314 -7.50 -9.27 -15.93
N LEU A 315 -8.33 -8.67 -15.06
CA LEU A 315 -9.40 -7.76 -15.48
C LEU A 315 -8.85 -6.51 -16.18
N VAL A 316 -7.76 -5.93 -15.71
CA VAL A 316 -7.09 -4.80 -16.36
C VAL A 316 -6.49 -5.23 -17.71
N ASN A 317 -5.83 -6.37 -17.75
CA ASN A 317 -5.22 -6.89 -18.99
C ASN A 317 -6.25 -7.23 -20.06
N GLN A 318 -7.49 -7.56 -19.69
CA GLN A 318 -8.59 -7.77 -20.64
C GLN A 318 -9.14 -6.48 -21.27
N GLN A 319 -8.77 -5.31 -20.76
CA GLN A 319 -9.22 -4.04 -21.34
C GLN A 319 -8.41 -3.65 -22.58
N THR A 320 -9.01 -2.82 -23.44
CA THR A 320 -8.28 -2.11 -24.48
C THR A 320 -7.44 -1.00 -23.82
N GLY A 321 -6.18 -0.89 -24.19
CA GLY A 321 -5.29 0.17 -23.71
C GLY A 321 -5.75 1.54 -24.17
N ALA A 322 -5.62 2.54 -23.29
CA ALA A 322 -5.98 3.93 -23.59
C ALA A 322 -4.97 4.55 -24.57
N THR A 323 -5.45 5.07 -25.69
CA THR A 323 -4.61 5.66 -26.75
C THR A 323 -3.88 6.94 -26.33
N ALA A 324 -4.48 7.70 -25.40
CA ALA A 324 -3.92 8.93 -24.84
C ALA A 324 -3.20 8.68 -23.50
N SER A 325 -2.43 7.60 -23.41
CA SER A 325 -1.64 7.24 -22.21
C SER A 325 -0.16 6.99 -22.57
N CYS A 326 0.65 6.68 -21.56
CA CYS A 326 2.03 6.26 -21.76
C CYS A 326 2.18 4.88 -22.41
N LEU A 327 1.09 4.12 -22.56
CA LEU A 327 1.10 2.76 -23.07
C LEU A 327 1.36 2.76 -24.58
N LYS A 328 2.55 2.32 -24.99
CA LYS A 328 2.96 2.22 -26.38
C LYS A 328 2.73 0.85 -27.00
N GLU A 329 2.74 -0.18 -26.17
CA GLU A 329 2.56 -1.59 -26.51
C GLU A 329 1.54 -2.19 -25.54
N GLY A 330 1.14 -3.44 -25.73
CA GLY A 330 0.18 -4.11 -24.84
C GLY A 330 -1.22 -3.48 -24.88
N THR A 331 -1.62 -2.89 -25.99
CA THR A 331 -2.88 -2.12 -26.10
C THR A 331 -4.10 -2.97 -26.37
N LYS A 332 -3.94 -4.23 -26.84
CA LYS A 332 -5.07 -5.11 -27.14
C LYS A 332 -5.58 -5.82 -25.88
N PRO A 333 -6.87 -6.20 -25.83
CA PRO A 333 -7.40 -7.08 -24.79
C PRO A 333 -6.59 -8.38 -24.69
N GLY A 334 -6.27 -8.81 -23.46
CA GLY A 334 -5.45 -9.99 -23.17
C GLY A 334 -3.94 -9.76 -23.15
N GLU A 335 -3.44 -8.63 -23.66
CA GLU A 335 -2.02 -8.28 -23.55
C GLU A 335 -1.70 -7.69 -22.17
N ASP A 336 -0.47 -7.93 -21.68
CA ASP A 336 -0.02 -7.50 -20.36
C ASP A 336 0.31 -5.99 -20.34
N LYS A 337 -0.59 -5.18 -19.77
CA LYS A 337 -0.46 -3.73 -19.67
C LYS A 337 0.68 -3.33 -18.74
N PHE A 338 0.87 -4.08 -17.66
CA PHE A 338 1.88 -3.73 -16.65
C PHE A 338 3.30 -4.02 -17.13
N ARG A 339 3.52 -5.13 -17.86
CA ARG A 339 4.80 -5.40 -18.53
C ARG A 339 5.05 -4.44 -19.68
N ALA A 340 4.02 -3.99 -20.37
CA ALA A 340 4.18 -2.98 -21.43
C ALA A 340 4.63 -1.62 -20.88
N VAL A 341 4.17 -1.23 -19.67
CA VAL A 341 4.66 -0.03 -18.97
C VAL A 341 6.04 -0.25 -18.35
N TYR A 342 6.28 -1.42 -17.75
CA TYR A 342 7.50 -1.76 -17.01
C TYR A 342 8.10 -3.09 -17.49
N PRO A 343 8.73 -3.14 -18.68
CA PRO A 343 9.16 -4.39 -19.33
C PRO A 343 10.19 -5.20 -18.52
N ASN A 344 10.93 -4.53 -17.64
CA ASN A 344 11.97 -5.17 -16.81
C ASN A 344 11.44 -5.63 -15.44
N VAL A 345 10.14 -5.52 -15.18
CA VAL A 345 9.53 -5.89 -13.90
C VAL A 345 8.60 -7.07 -14.08
N ASP A 346 8.94 -8.17 -13.45
CA ASP A 346 8.06 -9.32 -13.36
C ASP A 346 7.14 -9.18 -12.14
N TRP A 347 5.91 -8.74 -12.37
CA TRP A 347 4.91 -8.56 -11.32
C TRP A 347 4.36 -9.89 -10.76
N THR A 348 4.57 -11.02 -11.44
CA THR A 348 4.07 -12.32 -10.97
C THR A 348 4.78 -12.80 -9.72
N ILE A 349 6.01 -12.35 -9.49
CA ILE A 349 6.86 -12.76 -8.35
C ILE A 349 6.18 -12.52 -7.00
N GLN A 350 5.49 -11.38 -6.81
CA GLN A 350 4.78 -11.11 -5.56
C GLN A 350 3.62 -12.08 -5.32
N LEU A 351 2.93 -12.51 -6.39
CA LEU A 351 1.81 -13.44 -6.31
C LEU A 351 2.30 -14.89 -6.13
N ASP A 352 3.30 -15.31 -6.91
CA ASP A 352 3.90 -16.64 -6.81
C ASP A 352 4.48 -16.88 -5.42
N HIS A 353 5.22 -15.89 -4.89
CA HIS A 353 5.78 -16.00 -3.56
C HIS A 353 4.68 -15.97 -2.49
N GLY A 354 3.66 -15.14 -2.65
CA GLY A 354 2.48 -15.11 -1.78
C GLY A 354 1.77 -16.46 -1.71
N GLU A 355 1.53 -17.11 -2.85
CA GLU A 355 0.96 -18.46 -2.89
C GLU A 355 1.88 -19.50 -2.23
N ASN A 356 3.18 -19.44 -2.51
CA ASN A 356 4.17 -20.38 -1.97
C ASN A 356 4.29 -20.32 -0.43
N ILE A 357 4.12 -19.15 0.17
CA ILE A 357 4.16 -18.99 1.65
C ILE A 357 2.78 -19.16 2.31
N GLY A 358 1.76 -19.56 1.55
CA GLY A 358 0.41 -19.80 2.08
C GLY A 358 -0.40 -18.54 2.37
N LEU A 359 -0.04 -17.39 1.80
CA LEU A 359 -0.75 -16.13 1.96
C LEU A 359 -2.14 -16.17 1.29
N GLY A 360 -2.29 -16.92 0.19
CA GLY A 360 -3.52 -17.07 -0.59
C GLY A 360 -3.28 -17.93 -1.82
N SER A 361 -4.18 -17.88 -2.80
CA SER A 361 -4.08 -18.65 -4.04
C SER A 361 -4.21 -17.76 -5.29
N ARG A 362 -3.38 -18.01 -6.31
CA ARG A 362 -3.54 -17.41 -7.64
C ARG A 362 -4.75 -17.94 -8.41
N LYS A 363 -5.26 -19.13 -8.03
CA LYS A 363 -6.46 -19.72 -8.62
C LYS A 363 -7.69 -19.08 -7.98
N TYR A 364 -8.54 -18.50 -8.80
CA TYR A 364 -9.77 -17.86 -8.35
C TYR A 364 -10.97 -18.18 -9.23
N GLU A 365 -12.15 -18.00 -8.65
CA GLU A 365 -13.45 -17.98 -9.36
C GLU A 365 -13.95 -16.54 -9.35
N LEU A 366 -14.13 -15.93 -10.51
CA LEU A 366 -14.67 -14.57 -10.65
C LEU A 366 -16.20 -14.63 -10.63
N ILE A 367 -16.80 -13.93 -9.67
CA ILE A 367 -18.26 -13.87 -9.48
C ILE A 367 -18.71 -12.44 -9.80
N PRO A 368 -19.36 -12.19 -10.94
CA PRO A 368 -19.93 -10.88 -11.26
C PRO A 368 -21.18 -10.61 -10.41
N ILE A 369 -21.31 -9.33 -9.97
CA ILE A 369 -22.38 -8.84 -9.08
C ILE A 369 -23.26 -7.81 -9.83
#